data_1a1b98617a67aa3f67848f807162548c
#
_entry.id   1a1b98617a67aa3f67848f807162548c
#
_cell.length_a   1.000
_cell.length_b   1.000
_cell.length_c   1.000
_cell.angle_alpha   90.00
_cell.angle_beta   90.00
_cell.angle_gamma   90.00
#
_symmetry.space_group_name_H-M   'P 1'
#
loop_
_entity.id
_entity.type
_entity.pdbx_description
1 polymer ?
#
loop_
_entity_poly.entity_id
_entity_poly.type
_entity_poly.pdbx_seq_one_letter_code
_entity_poly.pdbx_strand_id
1 'polypeptide(L)'
;MKPLLGYLFLANGIMFGIASNSFAKISDGFTKLTPSVLCILFMCITMFSIAKAMSALPVGFAYSTYSGLTVTGVVLFAVFKFNQIPNTYGIIGIILIIIGVVMVNYLGRIS
;
A
#
# COMPACT_ATOMS: atom_id res chain seq x y z
N MET A 1 -1.65 -1.42 22.62
CA MET A 1 -2.04 -0.27 21.75
C MET A 1 -3.52 -0.40 21.41
N LYS A 2 -4.21 0.72 21.39
CA LYS A 2 -5.64 0.70 21.05
C LYS A 2 -5.81 0.37 19.55
N PRO A 3 -6.84 -0.41 19.18
CA PRO A 3 -7.04 -0.74 17.76
C PRO A 3 -7.19 0.49 16.86
N LEU A 4 -7.74 1.58 17.38
CA LEU A 4 -7.85 2.82 16.60
C LEU A 4 -6.48 3.33 16.16
N LEU A 5 -5.49 3.31 17.08
CA LEU A 5 -4.13 3.71 16.72
C LEU A 5 -3.54 2.78 15.67
N GLY A 6 -3.84 1.47 15.77
CA GLY A 6 -3.41 0.52 14.75
C GLY A 6 -3.95 0.86 13.37
N TYR A 7 -5.22 1.21 13.29
CA TYR A 7 -5.84 1.61 12.01
C TYR A 7 -5.24 2.91 11.48
N LEU A 8 -4.95 3.87 12.38
CA LEU A 8 -4.32 5.13 11.97
C LEU A 8 -2.91 4.90 11.43
N PHE A 9 -2.13 4.05 12.09
CA PHE A 9 -0.81 3.70 11.59
C PHE A 9 -0.90 2.94 10.26
N LEU A 10 -1.90 2.08 10.11
CA LEU A 10 -2.11 1.35 8.87
C LEU A 10 -2.41 2.30 7.72
N ALA A 11 -3.31 3.25 7.93
CA ALA A 11 -3.64 4.26 6.92
C ALA A 11 -2.42 5.10 6.56
N ASN A 12 -1.64 5.52 7.55
CA ASN A 12 -0.42 6.27 7.33
C ASN A 12 0.58 5.47 6.49
N GLY A 13 0.75 4.19 6.82
CA GLY A 13 1.65 3.31 6.07
C GLY A 13 1.21 3.13 4.63
N ILE A 14 -0.10 3.00 4.39
CA ILE A 14 -0.64 2.88 3.03
C ILE A 14 -0.33 4.13 2.22
N MET A 15 -0.58 5.32 2.79
CA MET A 15 -0.34 6.57 2.09
C MET A 15 1.12 6.75 1.73
N PHE A 16 2.03 6.54 2.69
CA PHE A 16 3.47 6.66 2.42
C PHE A 16 3.98 5.54 1.52
N GLY A 17 3.37 4.35 1.58
CA GLY A 17 3.71 3.25 0.70
C GLY A 17 3.38 3.58 -0.76
N ILE A 18 2.21 4.16 -1.01
CA ILE A 18 1.83 4.61 -2.35
C ILE A 18 2.81 5.68 -2.85
N ALA A 19 3.14 6.65 -2.00
CA ALA A 19 4.08 7.69 -2.36
C ALA A 19 5.47 7.12 -2.65
N SER A 20 5.94 6.20 -1.82
CA SER A 20 7.25 5.56 -2.01
C SER A 20 7.32 4.82 -3.33
N ASN A 21 6.29 4.02 -3.64
CA ASN A 21 6.25 3.28 -4.90
C ASN A 21 6.20 4.22 -6.11
N SER A 22 5.52 5.36 -5.96
CA SER A 22 5.46 6.37 -7.02
C SER A 22 6.83 7.00 -7.26
N PHE A 23 7.56 7.32 -6.19
CA PHE A 23 8.92 7.84 -6.32
C PHE A 23 9.87 6.79 -6.88
N ALA A 24 9.64 5.50 -6.60
CA ALA A 24 10.45 4.45 -7.21
C ALA A 24 10.36 4.49 -8.73
N LYS A 25 9.16 4.72 -9.26
CA LYS A 25 8.97 4.87 -10.71
C LYS A 25 9.66 6.13 -11.23
N ILE A 26 9.49 7.25 -10.54
CA ILE A 26 10.08 8.53 -10.94
C ILE A 26 11.60 8.48 -10.89
N SER A 27 12.18 7.65 -10.01
CA SER A 27 13.64 7.53 -9.87
C SER A 27 14.33 6.88 -11.06
N ASP A 28 13.56 6.29 -11.96
CA ASP A 28 14.08 5.61 -13.15
C ASP A 28 15.19 4.61 -12.79
N GLY A 29 14.80 3.62 -11.97
CA GLY A 29 15.72 2.57 -11.53
C GLY A 29 16.76 3.06 -10.53
N PHE A 30 16.41 4.08 -9.73
CA PHE A 30 17.31 4.69 -8.74
C PHE A 30 18.49 5.43 -9.37
N THR A 31 18.29 5.93 -10.59
CA THR A 31 19.31 6.73 -11.27
C THR A 31 19.22 8.21 -10.91
N LYS A 32 18.06 8.67 -10.44
CA LYS A 32 17.84 10.06 -10.04
C LYS A 32 17.91 10.16 -8.53
N LEU A 33 18.77 11.05 -8.02
CA LEU A 33 19.06 11.10 -6.59
C LEU A 33 17.83 11.50 -5.75
N THR A 34 17.16 12.59 -6.09
CA THR A 34 16.07 13.11 -5.27
C THR A 34 14.92 12.13 -5.14
N PRO A 35 14.34 11.57 -6.24
CA PRO A 35 13.28 10.57 -6.10
C PRO A 35 13.75 9.30 -5.39
N SER A 36 15.00 8.89 -5.58
CA SER A 36 15.54 7.70 -4.93
C SER A 36 15.59 7.87 -3.41
N VAL A 37 16.07 9.01 -2.93
CA VAL A 37 16.13 9.31 -1.51
C VAL A 37 14.72 9.38 -0.90
N LEU A 38 13.79 10.06 -1.59
CA LEU A 38 12.42 10.14 -1.13
C LEU A 38 11.73 8.78 -1.09
N CYS A 39 12.00 7.93 -2.07
CA CYS A 39 11.48 6.57 -2.10
C CYS A 39 11.92 5.79 -0.85
N ILE A 40 13.21 5.81 -0.55
CA ILE A 40 13.76 5.07 0.58
C ILE A 40 13.24 5.66 1.90
N LEU A 41 13.22 6.97 2.03
CA LEU A 41 12.74 7.63 3.24
C LEU A 41 11.28 7.28 3.52
N PHE A 42 10.42 7.38 2.51
CA PHE A 42 9.00 7.08 2.67
C PHE A 42 8.76 5.60 2.94
N MET A 43 9.58 4.71 2.37
CA MET A 43 9.44 3.28 2.66
C MET A 43 9.83 2.97 4.10
N CYS A 44 10.83 3.67 4.65
CA CYS A 44 11.16 3.53 6.07
C CYS A 44 9.99 3.96 6.96
N ILE A 45 9.35 5.08 6.63
CA ILE A 45 8.16 5.55 7.35
C ILE A 45 7.04 4.52 7.26
N THR A 46 6.83 3.96 6.07
CA THR A 46 5.82 2.93 5.82
C THR A 46 6.07 1.71 6.70
N MET A 47 7.29 1.19 6.71
CA MET A 47 7.61 0.00 7.50
C MET A 47 7.42 0.26 9.00
N PHE A 48 7.82 1.43 9.48
CA PHE A 48 7.58 1.80 10.88
C PHE A 48 6.09 1.80 11.19
N SER A 49 5.30 2.43 10.32
CA SER A 49 3.86 2.54 10.52
C SER A 49 3.18 1.17 10.48
N ILE A 50 3.56 0.31 9.54
CA ILE A 50 2.99 -1.03 9.43
C ILE A 50 3.39 -1.89 10.63
N ALA A 51 4.62 -1.77 11.11
CA ALA A 51 5.06 -2.49 12.30
C ALA A 51 4.22 -2.08 13.52
N LYS A 52 3.94 -0.79 13.66
CA LYS A 52 3.07 -0.32 14.74
C LYS A 52 1.63 -0.83 14.57
N ALA A 53 1.12 -0.87 13.35
CA ALA A 53 -0.21 -1.43 13.09
C ALA A 53 -0.26 -2.91 13.47
N MET A 54 0.79 -3.66 13.15
CA MET A 54 0.84 -5.09 13.47
C MET A 54 0.93 -5.36 14.96
N SER A 55 1.36 -4.41 15.77
CA SER A 55 1.37 -4.57 17.22
C SER A 55 -0.04 -4.48 17.83
N ALA A 56 -0.98 -3.88 17.11
CA ALA A 56 -2.35 -3.69 17.57
C ALA A 56 -3.37 -4.55 16.81
N LEU A 57 -3.02 -4.98 15.62
CA LEU A 57 -3.92 -5.72 14.72
C LEU A 57 -3.26 -7.02 14.30
N PRO A 58 -4.05 -8.05 13.93
CA PRO A 58 -3.46 -9.29 13.41
C PRO A 58 -2.60 -9.02 12.18
N VAL A 59 -1.48 -9.73 12.07
CA VAL A 59 -0.52 -9.53 10.99
C VAL A 59 -1.16 -9.77 9.62
N GLY A 60 -1.92 -10.86 9.50
CA GLY A 60 -2.58 -11.17 8.22
C GLY A 60 -3.55 -10.09 7.79
N PHE A 61 -4.35 -9.58 8.74
CA PHE A 61 -5.29 -8.51 8.49
C PHE A 61 -4.56 -7.23 8.07
N ALA A 62 -3.58 -6.81 8.88
CA ALA A 62 -2.88 -5.54 8.63
C ALA A 62 -2.12 -5.56 7.31
N TYR A 63 -1.39 -6.64 7.05
CA TYR A 63 -0.56 -6.72 5.85
C TYR A 63 -1.41 -6.91 4.58
N SER A 64 -2.48 -7.71 4.64
CA SER A 64 -3.37 -7.88 3.50
C SER A 64 -4.04 -6.57 3.11
N THR A 65 -4.52 -5.84 4.10
CA THR A 65 -5.15 -4.54 3.86
C THR A 65 -4.14 -3.55 3.30
N TYR A 66 -2.96 -3.47 3.89
CA TYR A 66 -1.89 -2.62 3.38
C TYR A 66 -1.55 -2.95 1.92
N SER A 67 -1.30 -4.24 1.64
CA SER A 67 -0.89 -4.65 0.30
C SER A 67 -1.97 -4.38 -0.73
N GLY A 68 -3.21 -4.76 -0.43
CA GLY A 68 -4.31 -4.59 -1.37
C GLY A 68 -4.60 -3.12 -1.68
N LEU A 69 -4.67 -2.29 -0.65
CA LEU A 69 -4.95 -0.87 -0.84
C LEU A 69 -3.77 -0.15 -1.47
N THR A 70 -2.54 -0.54 -1.13
CA THR A 70 -1.34 0.06 -1.74
C THR A 70 -1.26 -0.27 -3.22
N VAL A 71 -1.50 -1.53 -3.60
CA VAL A 71 -1.51 -1.93 -5.02
C VAL A 71 -2.57 -1.13 -5.78
N THR A 72 -3.78 -1.05 -5.24
CA THR A 72 -4.86 -0.30 -5.87
C THR A 72 -4.48 1.18 -6.00
N GLY A 73 -3.93 1.77 -4.94
CA GLY A 73 -3.52 3.18 -4.95
C GLY A 73 -2.42 3.45 -5.96
N VAL A 74 -1.43 2.57 -6.05
CA VAL A 74 -0.33 2.73 -7.01
C VAL A 74 -0.86 2.65 -8.45
N VAL A 75 -1.78 1.71 -8.72
CA VAL A 75 -2.36 1.59 -10.05
C VAL A 75 -3.17 2.84 -10.40
N LEU A 76 -3.98 3.34 -9.48
CA LEU A 76 -4.75 4.57 -9.71
C LEU A 76 -3.82 5.75 -9.95
N PHE A 77 -2.75 5.87 -9.19
CA PHE A 77 -1.77 6.93 -9.38
C PHE A 77 -1.12 6.82 -10.76
N ALA A 78 -0.78 5.60 -11.19
CA ALA A 78 -0.17 5.37 -12.49
C ALA A 78 -1.12 5.77 -13.64
N VAL A 79 -2.42 5.51 -13.48
CA VAL A 79 -3.41 5.91 -14.48
C VAL A 79 -3.43 7.43 -14.62
N PHE A 80 -3.44 8.15 -13.52
CA PHE A 80 -3.58 9.61 -13.56
C PHE A 80 -2.27 10.33 -13.87
N LYS A 81 -1.15 9.85 -13.30
CA LYS A 81 0.13 10.55 -13.43
C LYS A 81 0.93 10.10 -14.65
N PHE A 82 0.93 8.82 -14.92
CA PHE A 82 1.77 8.24 -15.99
C PHE A 82 0.96 7.80 -17.21
N ASN A 83 -0.35 8.04 -17.21
CA ASN A 83 -1.25 7.67 -18.31
C ASN A 83 -1.20 6.19 -18.64
N GLN A 84 -0.99 5.34 -17.64
CA GLN A 84 -0.93 3.89 -17.80
C GLN A 84 -2.33 3.34 -17.55
N ILE A 85 -3.06 3.08 -18.63
CA ILE A 85 -4.44 2.61 -18.52
C ILE A 85 -4.43 1.09 -18.52
N PRO A 86 -4.97 0.44 -17.45
CA PRO A 86 -5.02 -1.02 -17.42
C PRO A 86 -6.01 -1.56 -18.46
N ASN A 87 -5.68 -2.73 -19.02
CA ASN A 87 -6.61 -3.42 -19.90
C ASN A 87 -7.68 -4.13 -19.07
N THR A 88 -8.58 -4.87 -19.75
CA THR A 88 -9.65 -5.59 -19.08
C THR A 88 -9.12 -6.55 -18.01
N TYR A 89 -8.03 -7.27 -18.30
CA TYR A 89 -7.44 -8.21 -17.35
C TYR A 89 -6.91 -7.48 -16.12
N GLY A 90 -6.31 -6.31 -16.29
CA GLY A 90 -5.83 -5.50 -15.18
C GLY A 90 -6.96 -5.04 -14.29
N ILE A 91 -8.07 -4.60 -14.87
CA ILE A 91 -9.25 -4.18 -14.12
C ILE A 91 -9.83 -5.35 -13.32
N ILE A 92 -9.95 -6.52 -13.94
CA ILE A 92 -10.44 -7.73 -13.27
C ILE A 92 -9.51 -8.08 -12.11
N GLY A 93 -8.20 -8.02 -12.32
CA GLY A 93 -7.22 -8.32 -11.27
C GLY A 93 -7.35 -7.39 -10.06
N ILE A 94 -7.53 -6.09 -10.30
CA ILE A 94 -7.71 -5.12 -9.22
C ILE A 94 -8.99 -5.40 -8.45
N ILE A 95 -10.07 -5.72 -9.14
CA ILE A 95 -11.32 -6.08 -8.49
C ILE A 95 -11.15 -7.31 -7.62
N LEU A 96 -10.42 -8.32 -8.10
CA LEU A 96 -10.13 -9.52 -7.32
C LEU A 96 -9.31 -9.21 -6.07
N ILE A 97 -8.35 -8.30 -6.15
CA ILE A 97 -7.56 -7.87 -5.00
C ILE A 97 -8.47 -7.24 -3.96
N ILE A 98 -9.34 -6.33 -4.38
CA ILE A 98 -10.26 -5.64 -3.47
C ILE A 98 -11.20 -6.63 -2.82
N ILE A 99 -11.76 -7.56 -3.59
CA ILE A 99 -12.63 -8.61 -3.05
C ILE A 99 -11.87 -9.45 -2.04
N GLY A 100 -10.62 -9.83 -2.34
CA GLY A 100 -9.80 -10.59 -1.41
C GLY A 100 -9.54 -9.87 -0.10
N VAL A 101 -9.25 -8.57 -0.16
CA VAL A 101 -9.05 -7.75 1.05
C VAL A 101 -10.33 -7.71 1.88
N VAL A 102 -11.48 -7.50 1.23
CA VAL A 102 -12.77 -7.49 1.93
C VAL A 102 -13.03 -8.83 2.61
N MET A 103 -12.74 -9.94 1.92
CA MET A 103 -12.95 -11.27 2.49
C MET A 103 -12.07 -11.49 3.72
N VAL A 104 -10.80 -11.07 3.67
CA VAL A 104 -9.90 -11.21 4.82
C VAL A 104 -10.42 -10.39 6.00
N ASN A 105 -10.92 -9.18 5.73
CA ASN A 105 -11.35 -8.27 6.80
C ASN A 105 -12.65 -8.69 7.45
N TYR A 106 -13.60 -9.19 6.67
CA TYR A 106 -14.94 -9.48 7.17
C TYR A 106 -15.22 -10.95 7.36
N LEU A 107 -14.72 -11.79 6.46
CA LEU A 107 -15.06 -13.22 6.46
C LEU A 107 -13.92 -14.09 7.01
N GLY A 108 -12.67 -13.73 6.73
CA GLY A 108 -11.53 -14.51 7.13
C GLY A 108 -11.20 -14.43 8.60
N ARG A 109 -11.34 -13.26 9.19
CA ARG A 109 -11.10 -12.99 10.61
C ARG A 109 -9.81 -13.61 11.14
N ILE A 110 -8.73 -13.28 10.50
CA ILE A 110 -7.41 -13.70 10.96
C ILE A 110 -7.11 -12.99 12.29
N SER A 111 -6.89 -13.74 13.32
CA SER A 111 -6.59 -13.17 14.64
C SER A 111 -5.39 -13.85 15.29
#